data_d5cdd72eddf6a5fbba55f5d15a891183
#
_entry.id   d5cdd72eddf6a5fbba55f5d15a891183
#
_cell.length_a   1.000
_cell.length_b   1.000
_cell.length_c   1.000
_cell.angle_alpha   90.00
_cell.angle_beta   90.00
_cell.angle_gamma   90.00
#
_symmetry.space_group_name_H-M   'P 1'
#
loop_
_entity.id
_entity.type
_entity.pdbx_description
1 polymer ?
#
loop_
_entity_poly.entity_id
_entity_poly.type
_entity_poly.pdbx_seq_one_letter_code
_entity_poly.pdbx_strand_id
1 'polypeptide(L)'
;MGLFDPLGLVSDGNQAKFDALRERELKHGRISMLAVVGYLVTAAGIRFPGAENIPDGLKAFPALMETSDGMNVLYQMAAFFTVAEIVNRDADWLDNEAEFVGDYRNGALDFGWDSFDEATKLRKRTIELNNGKFLRCEDPFNAYVHFFFLYSEHSFS
;
A
#
# COMPACT_ATOMS: atom_id res chain seq x y z
N MET A 1 20.43 11.62 11.88
CA MET A 1 19.84 10.57 12.72
C MET A 1 20.47 9.25 12.35
N GLY A 2 21.04 8.50 13.31
CA GLY A 2 21.64 7.20 13.04
C GLY A 2 20.58 6.17 12.62
N LEU A 3 20.95 5.28 11.72
CA LEU A 3 20.10 4.16 11.32
C LEU A 3 19.92 3.23 12.54
N PHE A 4 18.68 3.07 13.01
CA PHE A 4 18.36 2.12 14.06
C PHE A 4 18.10 0.76 13.42
N ASP A 5 19.11 -0.11 13.43
CA ASP A 5 19.06 -1.46 12.85
C ASP A 5 19.48 -2.52 13.89
N PRO A 6 18.60 -2.84 14.86
CA PRO A 6 18.91 -3.81 15.91
C PRO A 6 19.04 -5.25 15.41
N LEU A 7 18.51 -5.56 14.22
CA LEU A 7 18.55 -6.89 13.62
C LEU A 7 19.68 -7.04 12.60
N GLY A 8 20.44 -5.97 12.32
CA GLY A 8 21.53 -5.99 11.36
C GLY A 8 21.11 -6.28 9.93
N LEU A 9 19.87 -5.94 9.56
CA LEU A 9 19.33 -6.24 8.22
C LEU A 9 20.06 -5.51 7.10
N VAL A 10 20.67 -4.36 7.40
CA VAL A 10 21.38 -3.50 6.44
C VAL A 10 22.84 -3.28 6.88
N SER A 11 23.36 -4.13 7.78
CA SER A 11 24.74 -4.07 8.29
C SER A 11 25.81 -4.15 7.18
N ASP A 12 25.45 -4.80 6.07
CA ASP A 12 26.37 -5.00 4.92
C ASP A 12 26.52 -3.72 4.07
N GLY A 13 25.81 -2.64 4.39
CA GLY A 13 25.80 -1.40 3.59
C GLY A 13 25.26 -1.57 2.16
N ASN A 14 24.50 -2.63 1.90
CA ASN A 14 23.96 -2.91 0.58
C ASN A 14 22.76 -2.00 0.29
N GLN A 15 22.95 -1.03 -0.63
CA GLN A 15 21.94 -0.05 -1.01
C GLN A 15 20.70 -0.72 -1.61
N ALA A 16 20.86 -1.71 -2.49
CA ALA A 16 19.71 -2.39 -3.12
C ALA A 16 18.82 -3.10 -2.09
N LYS A 17 19.41 -3.70 -1.04
CA LYS A 17 18.67 -4.31 0.05
C LYS A 17 17.92 -3.28 0.89
N PHE A 18 18.55 -2.12 1.13
CA PHE A 18 17.91 -1.00 1.82
C PHE A 18 16.72 -0.47 1.03
N ASP A 19 16.89 -0.27 -0.27
CA ASP A 19 15.84 0.25 -1.16
C ASP A 19 14.65 -0.71 -1.24
N ALA A 20 14.89 -2.02 -1.33
CA ALA A 20 13.84 -3.04 -1.28
C ALA A 20 13.07 -3.03 0.04
N LEU A 21 13.76 -2.87 1.18
CA LEU A 21 13.11 -2.74 2.49
C LEU A 21 12.28 -1.45 2.60
N ARG A 22 12.81 -0.35 2.05
CA ARG A 22 12.13 0.95 2.00
C ARG A 22 10.87 0.90 1.14
N GLU A 23 10.93 0.24 0.00
CA GLU A 23 9.76 0.05 -0.86
C GLU A 23 8.65 -0.74 -0.15
N ARG A 24 9.00 -1.83 0.53
CA ARG A 24 8.04 -2.60 1.33
C ARG A 24 7.44 -1.76 2.45
N GLU A 25 8.24 -0.96 3.15
CA GLU A 25 7.77 -0.06 4.21
C GLU A 25 6.74 0.94 3.66
N LEU A 26 7.01 1.55 2.51
CA LEU A 26 6.10 2.49 1.85
C LEU A 26 4.81 1.80 1.39
N LYS A 27 4.89 0.65 0.73
CA LYS A 27 3.71 -0.12 0.30
C LYS A 27 2.81 -0.46 1.49
N HIS A 28 3.38 -1.00 2.56
CA HIS A 28 2.63 -1.31 3.77
C HIS A 28 1.98 -0.07 4.39
N GLY A 29 2.71 1.04 4.46
CA GLY A 29 2.19 2.30 4.98
C GLY A 29 1.01 2.83 4.15
N ARG A 30 1.12 2.83 2.83
CA ARG A 30 0.07 3.28 1.91
C ARG A 30 -1.19 2.43 2.03
N ILE A 31 -1.05 1.10 2.07
CA ILE A 31 -2.18 0.18 2.24
C ILE A 31 -2.84 0.38 3.59
N SER A 32 -2.07 0.53 4.67
CA SER A 32 -2.61 0.78 6.01
C SER A 32 -3.40 2.08 6.07
N MET A 33 -2.91 3.15 5.46
CA MET A 33 -3.64 4.42 5.37
C MET A 33 -4.99 4.26 4.64
N LEU A 34 -5.01 3.58 3.51
CA LEU A 34 -6.24 3.32 2.75
C LEU A 34 -7.20 2.39 3.51
N ALA A 35 -6.69 1.39 4.22
CA ALA A 35 -7.48 0.47 5.00
C ALA A 35 -8.23 1.16 6.14
N VAL A 36 -7.57 2.10 6.84
CA VAL A 36 -8.21 2.91 7.89
C VAL A 36 -9.31 3.79 7.30
N VAL A 37 -9.06 4.46 6.17
CA VAL A 37 -10.08 5.26 5.49
C VAL A 37 -11.28 4.38 5.08
N GLY A 38 -11.03 3.21 4.48
CA GLY A 38 -12.09 2.27 4.10
C GLY A 38 -12.92 1.81 5.29
N TYR A 39 -12.27 1.50 6.41
CA TYR A 39 -12.97 1.13 7.65
C TYR A 39 -13.84 2.27 8.18
N LEU A 40 -13.31 3.49 8.26
CA LEU A 40 -14.06 4.66 8.76
C LEU A 40 -15.26 4.99 7.88
N VAL A 41 -15.12 4.91 6.55
CA VAL A 41 -16.22 5.15 5.60
C VAL A 41 -17.35 4.15 5.83
N THR A 42 -17.02 2.85 5.94
CA THR A 42 -18.02 1.82 6.19
C THR A 42 -18.63 1.91 7.58
N ALA A 43 -17.85 2.23 8.61
CA ALA A 43 -18.34 2.46 9.97
C ALA A 43 -19.28 3.68 10.08
N ALA A 44 -19.06 4.70 9.24
CA ALA A 44 -19.96 5.86 9.11
C ALA A 44 -21.29 5.53 8.38
N GLY A 45 -21.50 4.29 7.96
CA GLY A 45 -22.69 3.86 7.24
C GLY A 45 -22.74 4.23 5.77
N ILE A 46 -21.65 4.74 5.21
CA ILE A 46 -21.56 5.07 3.79
C ILE A 46 -21.38 3.79 2.99
N ARG A 47 -22.35 3.49 2.11
CA ARG A 47 -22.38 2.28 1.27
C ARG A 47 -22.60 2.65 -0.19
N PHE A 48 -22.04 1.86 -1.08
CA PHE A 48 -22.41 1.90 -2.49
C PHE A 48 -23.83 1.34 -2.70
N PRO A 49 -24.56 1.81 -3.70
CA PRO A 49 -25.85 1.23 -4.08
C PRO A 49 -25.70 -0.27 -4.35
N GLY A 50 -26.52 -1.09 -3.70
CA GLY A 50 -26.47 -2.56 -3.78
C GLY A 50 -25.54 -3.22 -2.77
N ALA A 51 -24.82 -2.47 -1.95
CA ALA A 51 -23.92 -2.96 -0.91
C ALA A 51 -24.44 -2.73 0.52
N GLU A 52 -25.72 -2.38 0.68
CA GLU A 52 -26.32 -2.01 1.97
C GLU A 52 -26.29 -3.17 2.99
N ASN A 53 -26.38 -4.41 2.51
CA ASN A 53 -26.45 -5.61 3.35
C ASN A 53 -25.06 -6.19 3.69
N ILE A 54 -23.98 -5.59 3.20
CA ILE A 54 -22.62 -6.08 3.46
C ILE A 54 -22.19 -5.60 4.86
N PRO A 55 -21.75 -6.51 5.76
CA PRO A 55 -21.32 -6.14 7.11
C PRO A 55 -20.04 -5.29 7.08
N ASP A 56 -19.79 -4.60 8.20
CA ASP A 56 -18.63 -3.72 8.34
C ASP A 56 -17.32 -4.49 8.52
N GLY A 57 -16.24 -3.85 8.09
CA GLY A 57 -14.89 -4.30 8.35
C GLY A 57 -14.59 -5.66 7.73
N LEU A 58 -13.85 -6.51 8.44
CA LEU A 58 -13.37 -7.80 7.93
C LEU A 58 -14.48 -8.82 7.67
N LYS A 59 -15.64 -8.66 8.28
CA LYS A 59 -16.80 -9.53 8.04
C LYS A 59 -17.36 -9.35 6.62
N ALA A 60 -17.03 -8.26 5.94
CA ALA A 60 -17.42 -8.05 4.55
C ALA A 60 -16.83 -9.11 3.61
N PHE A 61 -15.58 -9.54 3.86
CA PHE A 61 -14.91 -10.50 2.98
C PHE A 61 -15.61 -11.85 2.87
N PRO A 62 -15.89 -12.58 3.97
CA PRO A 62 -16.67 -13.82 3.87
C PRO A 62 -18.08 -13.59 3.32
N ALA A 63 -18.76 -12.50 3.68
CA ALA A 63 -20.09 -12.19 3.14
C ALA A 63 -20.09 -11.98 1.62
N LEU A 64 -19.04 -11.36 1.06
CA LEU A 64 -18.87 -11.25 -0.39
C LEU A 64 -18.62 -12.60 -1.06
N MET A 65 -17.92 -13.51 -0.39
CA MET A 65 -17.65 -14.85 -0.93
C MET A 65 -18.90 -15.75 -1.02
N GLU A 66 -19.94 -15.47 -0.23
CA GLU A 66 -21.18 -16.25 -0.22
C GLU A 66 -22.09 -15.95 -1.42
N THR A 67 -21.89 -14.81 -2.10
CA THR A 67 -22.71 -14.39 -3.23
C THR A 67 -21.93 -14.39 -4.54
N SER A 68 -22.59 -14.72 -5.66
CA SER A 68 -21.93 -14.71 -6.98
C SER A 68 -21.50 -13.28 -7.38
N ASP A 69 -22.31 -12.29 -7.06
CA ASP A 69 -22.00 -10.87 -7.36
C ASP A 69 -20.83 -10.37 -6.50
N GLY A 70 -20.78 -10.77 -5.23
CA GLY A 70 -19.66 -10.50 -4.35
C GLY A 70 -18.36 -11.13 -4.84
N MET A 71 -18.41 -12.38 -5.30
CA MET A 71 -17.25 -13.05 -5.91
C MET A 71 -16.77 -12.31 -7.16
N ASN A 72 -17.67 -11.83 -8.01
CA ASN A 72 -17.29 -11.04 -9.18
C ASN A 72 -16.58 -9.73 -8.79
N VAL A 73 -17.04 -9.06 -7.73
CA VAL A 73 -16.37 -7.87 -7.20
C VAL A 73 -14.96 -8.22 -6.71
N LEU A 74 -14.79 -9.31 -5.97
CA LEU A 74 -13.48 -9.77 -5.49
C LEU A 74 -12.53 -10.09 -6.64
N TYR A 75 -13.00 -10.74 -7.70
CA TYR A 75 -12.19 -11.00 -8.89
C TYR A 75 -11.79 -9.71 -9.61
N GLN A 76 -12.69 -8.73 -9.73
CA GLN A 76 -12.37 -7.41 -10.32
C GLN A 76 -11.33 -6.67 -9.48
N MET A 77 -11.45 -6.69 -8.15
CA MET A 77 -10.46 -6.12 -7.24
C MET A 77 -9.09 -6.80 -7.40
N ALA A 78 -9.05 -8.13 -7.40
CA ALA A 78 -7.82 -8.89 -7.59
C ALA A 78 -7.16 -8.57 -8.94
N ALA A 79 -7.94 -8.52 -10.02
CA ALA A 79 -7.45 -8.15 -11.35
C ALA A 79 -6.90 -6.72 -11.37
N PHE A 80 -7.60 -5.75 -10.78
CA PHE A 80 -7.15 -4.37 -10.68
C PHE A 80 -5.81 -4.25 -9.93
N PHE A 81 -5.69 -4.86 -8.76
CA PHE A 81 -4.45 -4.83 -7.98
C PHE A 81 -3.30 -5.53 -8.70
N THR A 82 -3.57 -6.65 -9.37
CA THR A 82 -2.56 -7.36 -10.16
C THR A 82 -2.03 -6.47 -11.30
N VAL A 83 -2.91 -5.81 -12.04
CA VAL A 83 -2.50 -4.89 -13.12
C VAL A 83 -1.72 -3.71 -12.53
N ALA A 84 -2.20 -3.12 -11.42
CA ALA A 84 -1.51 -2.00 -10.77
C ALA A 84 -0.09 -2.40 -10.30
N GLU A 85 0.09 -3.57 -9.74
CA GLU A 85 1.41 -4.08 -9.34
C GLU A 85 2.33 -4.34 -10.54
N ILE A 86 1.79 -4.85 -11.65
CA ILE A 86 2.58 -5.05 -12.88
C ILE A 86 3.03 -3.71 -13.46
N VAL A 87 2.14 -2.72 -13.50
CA VAL A 87 2.45 -1.38 -14.04
C VAL A 87 3.45 -0.64 -13.15
N ASN A 88 3.36 -0.82 -11.82
CA ASN A 88 4.23 -0.14 -10.86
C ASN A 88 5.53 -0.91 -10.57
N ARG A 89 5.68 -2.11 -11.13
CA ARG A 89 6.94 -2.83 -11.05
C ARG A 89 7.97 -2.12 -11.92
N ASP A 90 9.22 -2.04 -11.44
CA ASP A 90 10.35 -1.54 -12.23
C ASP A 90 10.47 -2.35 -13.52
N ALA A 91 9.76 -1.91 -14.53
CA ALA A 91 9.79 -2.54 -15.82
C ALA A 91 10.62 -1.65 -16.73
N ASP A 92 11.75 -2.15 -17.18
CA ASP A 92 12.64 -1.55 -18.19
C ASP A 92 11.88 -1.13 -19.49
N TRP A 93 10.61 -1.56 -19.61
CA TRP A 93 9.77 -1.28 -20.77
C TRP A 93 9.05 0.07 -20.73
N LEU A 94 9.04 0.77 -19.57
CA LEU A 94 8.38 2.07 -19.41
C LEU A 94 9.34 3.25 -19.49
N ASP A 95 10.65 3.03 -19.61
CA ASP A 95 11.71 4.06 -19.70
C ASP A 95 11.60 5.21 -18.66
N ASN A 96 10.90 4.98 -17.56
CA ASN A 96 10.72 5.99 -16.52
C ASN A 96 11.61 5.66 -15.32
N GLU A 97 12.70 6.41 -15.18
CA GLU A 97 13.50 6.36 -13.97
C GLU A 97 12.73 7.00 -12.81
N ALA A 98 12.48 6.21 -11.77
CA ALA A 98 11.89 6.70 -10.54
C ALA A 98 12.83 7.71 -9.85
N GLU A 99 12.32 8.89 -9.48
CA GLU A 99 13.11 9.92 -8.77
C GLU A 99 13.55 9.40 -7.39
N PHE A 100 12.77 8.53 -6.77
CA PHE A 100 13.04 7.95 -5.46
C PHE A 100 12.29 6.62 -5.28
N VAL A 101 12.73 5.82 -4.31
CA VAL A 101 12.09 4.54 -3.97
C VAL A 101 10.62 4.75 -3.61
N GLY A 102 9.73 4.04 -4.29
CA GLY A 102 8.27 4.15 -4.11
C GLY A 102 7.62 5.27 -4.92
N ASP A 103 8.31 5.81 -5.91
CA ASP A 103 7.74 6.74 -6.89
C ASP A 103 7.04 5.94 -8.00
N TYR A 104 5.70 5.97 -8.01
CA TYR A 104 4.87 5.27 -8.99
C TYR A 104 4.16 6.21 -9.97
N ARG A 105 4.63 7.44 -10.12
CA ARG A 105 3.99 8.44 -10.99
C ARG A 105 4.08 8.09 -12.49
N ASN A 106 5.08 7.30 -12.88
CA ASN A 106 5.30 6.81 -14.25
C ASN A 106 5.30 7.90 -15.34
N GLY A 107 5.63 9.14 -14.98
CA GLY A 107 5.63 10.28 -15.88
C GLY A 107 4.25 10.70 -16.42
N ALA A 108 3.18 9.95 -16.11
CA ALA A 108 1.83 10.24 -16.61
C ALA A 108 1.03 11.19 -15.71
N LEU A 109 1.21 11.10 -14.40
CA LEU A 109 0.46 11.87 -13.40
C LEU A 109 1.44 12.48 -12.39
N ASP A 110 1.76 13.76 -12.57
CA ASP A 110 2.68 14.45 -11.66
C ASP A 110 2.02 14.94 -10.36
N PHE A 111 0.73 15.21 -10.37
CA PHE A 111 -0.03 15.80 -9.24
C PHE A 111 0.61 17.09 -8.68
N GLY A 112 1.36 17.82 -9.51
CA GLY A 112 2.07 19.03 -9.11
C GLY A 112 3.32 18.79 -8.27
N TRP A 113 3.87 17.57 -8.25
CA TRP A 113 5.06 17.22 -7.48
C TRP A 113 6.30 18.00 -7.92
N ASP A 114 6.49 18.18 -9.22
CA ASP A 114 7.67 18.88 -9.76
C ASP A 114 7.67 20.39 -9.46
N SER A 115 6.52 20.94 -9.05
CA SER A 115 6.42 22.34 -8.62
C SER A 115 6.98 22.60 -7.20
N PHE A 116 7.24 21.54 -6.41
CA PHE A 116 7.76 21.68 -5.06
C PHE A 116 9.29 21.76 -5.05
N ASP A 117 9.81 22.57 -4.12
CA ASP A 117 11.24 22.62 -3.82
C ASP A 117 11.71 21.33 -3.10
N GLU A 118 13.00 21.03 -3.17
CA GLU A 118 13.58 19.80 -2.60
C GLU A 118 13.30 19.65 -1.10
N ALA A 119 13.32 20.74 -0.34
CA ALA A 119 13.02 20.69 1.09
C ALA A 119 11.57 20.28 1.36
N THR A 120 10.64 20.77 0.55
CA THR A 120 9.21 20.39 0.63
C THR A 120 8.99 18.96 0.19
N LYS A 121 9.65 18.50 -0.87
CA LYS A 121 9.61 17.09 -1.32
C LYS A 121 10.08 16.15 -0.20
N LEU A 122 11.24 16.42 0.40
CA LEU A 122 11.76 15.63 1.52
C LEU A 122 10.81 15.62 2.72
N ARG A 123 10.22 16.77 3.06
CA ARG A 123 9.24 16.87 4.15
C ARG A 123 8.00 16.03 3.88
N LYS A 124 7.43 16.10 2.67
CA LYS A 124 6.25 15.31 2.29
C LYS A 124 6.52 13.80 2.35
N ARG A 125 7.68 13.34 1.86
CA ARG A 125 8.11 11.93 1.95
C ARG A 125 8.28 11.49 3.41
N THR A 126 8.82 12.33 4.27
CA THR A 126 8.95 12.05 5.70
C THR A 126 7.59 11.95 6.38
N ILE A 127 6.64 12.81 6.05
CA ILE A 127 5.26 12.77 6.57
C ILE A 127 4.58 11.49 6.11
N GLU A 128 4.72 11.09 4.85
CA GLU A 128 4.16 9.84 4.33
C GLU A 128 4.64 8.62 5.13
N LEU A 129 5.95 8.50 5.34
CA LEU A 129 6.54 7.43 6.13
C LEU A 129 6.04 7.41 7.58
N ASN A 130 5.98 8.58 8.22
CA ASN A 130 5.55 8.68 9.61
C ASN A 130 4.07 8.32 9.76
N ASN A 131 3.20 8.80 8.86
CA ASN A 131 1.78 8.45 8.87
C ASN A 131 1.57 6.95 8.62
N GLY A 132 2.26 6.37 7.65
CA GLY A 132 2.22 4.94 7.39
C GLY A 132 2.70 4.12 8.58
N LYS A 133 3.74 4.58 9.27
CA LYS A 133 4.28 3.92 10.46
C LYS A 133 3.31 3.99 11.66
N PHE A 134 2.72 5.16 11.89
CA PHE A 134 1.74 5.38 12.95
C PHE A 134 0.53 4.47 12.79
N LEU A 135 -0.09 4.47 11.63
CA LEU A 135 -1.29 3.65 11.36
C LEU A 135 -1.01 2.14 11.35
N ARG A 136 0.23 1.73 11.14
CA ARG A 136 0.63 0.32 11.22
C ARG A 136 0.77 -0.20 12.66
N CYS A 137 1.04 0.68 13.63
CA CYS A 137 1.36 0.27 15.01
C CYS A 137 0.16 0.24 15.95
N GLU A 138 -0.96 0.91 15.65
CA GLU A 138 -2.00 1.17 16.64
C GLU A 138 -3.26 0.30 16.57
N ASP A 139 -3.45 -0.54 15.52
CA ASP A 139 -4.72 -1.27 15.37
C ASP A 139 -4.57 -2.79 15.23
N PRO A 140 -5.44 -3.60 15.90
CA PRO A 140 -5.58 -5.04 15.65
C PRO A 140 -6.00 -5.35 14.20
N PHE A 141 -6.58 -4.38 13.49
CA PHE A 141 -6.85 -4.44 12.06
C PHE A 141 -5.56 -4.60 11.22
N ASN A 142 -4.45 -4.05 11.68
CA ASN A 142 -3.14 -4.18 11.06
C ASN A 142 -2.57 -5.60 11.03
N ALA A 143 -2.92 -6.45 11.99
CA ALA A 143 -2.50 -7.85 11.98
C ALA A 143 -3.05 -8.58 10.74
N TYR A 144 -4.23 -8.20 10.25
CA TYR A 144 -4.85 -8.79 9.05
C TYR A 144 -4.30 -8.23 7.75
N VAL A 145 -4.01 -6.93 7.69
CA VAL A 145 -3.30 -6.32 6.55
C VAL A 145 -1.91 -6.95 6.41
N HIS A 146 -1.24 -7.19 7.52
CA HIS A 146 0.06 -7.86 7.55
C HIS A 146 -0.05 -9.33 7.09
N PHE A 147 -1.08 -10.05 7.51
CA PHE A 147 -1.34 -11.44 7.09
C PHE A 147 -1.63 -11.55 5.59
N PHE A 148 -2.45 -10.65 5.06
CA PHE A 148 -2.76 -10.61 3.63
C PHE A 148 -1.52 -10.33 2.78
N PHE A 149 -0.63 -9.46 3.24
CA PHE A 149 0.63 -9.14 2.55
C PHE A 149 1.63 -10.28 2.60
N LEU A 150 1.79 -10.95 3.74
CA LEU A 150 2.66 -12.13 3.86
C LEU A 150 2.21 -13.28 2.97
N TYR A 151 0.90 -13.45 2.81
CA TYR A 151 0.35 -14.47 1.91
C TYR A 151 0.62 -14.15 0.44
N SER A 152 0.55 -12.86 0.05
CA SER A 152 0.87 -12.40 -1.30
C SER A 152 2.36 -12.61 -1.66
N GLU A 153 3.28 -12.39 -0.73
CA GLU A 153 4.72 -12.59 -0.98
C GLU A 153 5.10 -14.06 -1.18
N HIS A 154 4.40 -14.99 -0.51
CA HIS A 154 4.67 -16.44 -0.64
C HIS A 154 4.08 -17.08 -1.91
N SER A 155 3.16 -16.41 -2.60
CA SER A 155 2.56 -16.93 -3.83
C SER A 155 3.36 -16.62 -5.11
N PHE A 156 4.42 -15.82 -5.02
CA PHE A 156 5.22 -15.37 -6.17
C PHE A 156 6.73 -15.65 -6.04
N SER A 157 7.16 -16.51 -5.11
CA SER A 157 8.55 -16.98 -5.05
C SER A 157 8.74 -18.37 -5.65
#